data_010d0123c628c1c429927d6b6f9aad07
#
_entry.id   010d0123c628c1c429927d6b6f9aad07
#
_cell.length_a   1.000
_cell.length_b   1.000
_cell.length_c   1.000
_cell.angle_alpha   90.00
_cell.angle_beta   90.00
_cell.angle_gamma   90.00
#
_symmetry.space_group_name_H-M   'P 1'
#
loop_
_entity.id
_entity.type
_entity.pdbx_description
1 polymer ?
#
loop_
_entity_poly.entity_id
_entity_poly.type
_entity_poly.pdbx_seq_one_letter_code
_entity_poly.pdbx_strand_id
1 'polypeptide(L)'
;MDKSQISDLLVGIDAELAGDGYTIPQRPIHAVMKVGQTLGLSLPITKPQQADKHPSAVNWLIVESIYQWYEHRYGDRIKQDFSQGTIAVPIRDDVYTVKLPLVYGEISFYVERERQTRSSNISHGQRKFNVLDAFKDLADGLRQELTDEELLHIHSLFVFALSTIIRARSFAKDEQLMSLALTDVSTAANHLSDNQREYGLSKWASLQAAEKSLKYAIQSQTGSHPHGHNLQKLYEDARNHGLSHDLQDAVTHIQCSAGVRYGEKNVSRGDALDAHHASIVVLNEVTEFVERKT
;
A
#
# COMPACT_ATOMS: atom_id res chain seq x y z
N MET A 1 12.05 -37.94 9.14
CA MET A 1 11.92 -37.52 7.74
C MET A 1 13.19 -36.80 7.33
N ASP A 2 13.82 -37.21 6.26
CA ASP A 2 14.96 -36.47 5.71
C ASP A 2 14.52 -35.30 4.83
N LYS A 3 15.49 -34.45 4.41
CA LYS A 3 15.18 -33.24 3.60
C LYS A 3 14.54 -33.57 2.26
N SER A 4 14.84 -34.73 1.64
CA SER A 4 14.25 -35.15 0.37
C SER A 4 12.79 -35.49 0.55
N GLN A 5 12.44 -36.25 1.57
CA GLN A 5 11.06 -36.64 1.89
C GLN A 5 10.17 -35.42 2.19
N ILE A 6 10.73 -34.41 2.88
CA ILE A 6 10.02 -33.15 3.11
C ILE A 6 9.80 -32.39 1.78
N SER A 7 10.80 -32.35 0.91
CA SER A 7 10.69 -31.69 -0.39
C SER A 7 9.62 -32.31 -1.27
N ASP A 8 9.58 -33.64 -1.37
CA ASP A 8 8.59 -34.36 -2.18
C ASP A 8 7.16 -34.15 -1.65
N LEU A 9 6.99 -34.14 -0.33
CA LEU A 9 5.71 -33.82 0.31
C LEU A 9 5.28 -32.38 -0.01
N LEU A 10 6.19 -31.44 0.02
CA LEU A 10 5.89 -30.01 -0.25
C LEU A 10 5.51 -29.77 -1.70
N VAL A 11 6.06 -30.51 -2.67
CA VAL A 11 5.63 -30.42 -4.07
C VAL A 11 4.14 -30.75 -4.21
N GLY A 12 3.68 -31.82 -3.57
CA GLY A 12 2.27 -32.21 -3.59
C GLY A 12 1.36 -31.20 -2.89
N ILE A 13 1.77 -30.76 -1.69
CA ILE A 13 1.02 -29.76 -0.91
C ILE A 13 0.94 -28.42 -1.66
N ASP A 14 2.02 -27.96 -2.28
CA ASP A 14 2.02 -26.69 -3.02
C ASP A 14 1.09 -26.75 -4.24
N ALA A 15 1.06 -27.89 -4.97
CA ALA A 15 0.14 -28.10 -6.08
C ALA A 15 -1.33 -28.10 -5.62
N GLU A 16 -1.62 -28.75 -4.50
CA GLU A 16 -2.96 -28.76 -3.89
C GLU A 16 -3.39 -27.35 -3.49
N LEU A 17 -2.53 -26.61 -2.75
CA LEU A 17 -2.82 -25.23 -2.34
C LEU A 17 -3.02 -24.30 -3.54
N ALA A 18 -2.28 -24.52 -4.64
CA ALA A 18 -2.47 -23.78 -5.88
C ALA A 18 -3.85 -24.09 -6.51
N GLY A 19 -4.26 -25.35 -6.50
CA GLY A 19 -5.58 -25.79 -6.98
C GLY A 19 -6.73 -25.25 -6.13
N ASP A 20 -6.52 -25.10 -4.83
CA ASP A 20 -7.47 -24.49 -3.87
C ASP A 20 -7.53 -22.95 -3.98
N GLY A 21 -6.76 -22.34 -4.89
CA GLY A 21 -6.78 -20.89 -5.14
C GLY A 21 -5.90 -20.06 -4.21
N TYR A 22 -5.07 -20.67 -3.36
CA TYR A 22 -4.15 -19.90 -2.51
C TYR A 22 -3.05 -19.22 -3.34
N THR A 23 -2.87 -17.92 -3.09
CA THR A 23 -1.76 -17.14 -3.70
C THR A 23 -0.41 -17.60 -3.14
N ILE A 24 0.67 -17.37 -3.91
CA ILE A 24 2.03 -17.79 -3.51
C ILE A 24 2.41 -17.28 -2.12
N PRO A 25 2.15 -16.02 -1.71
CA PRO A 25 2.44 -15.56 -0.36
C PRO A 25 1.68 -16.26 0.77
N GLN A 26 0.50 -16.82 0.48
CA GLN A 26 -0.33 -17.52 1.47
C GLN A 26 0.12 -18.97 1.68
N ARG A 27 0.67 -19.61 0.64
CA ARG A 27 0.98 -21.05 0.65
C ARG A 27 1.94 -21.49 1.75
N PRO A 28 3.03 -20.76 2.12
CA PRO A 28 3.94 -21.20 3.18
C PRO A 28 3.22 -21.49 4.51
N ILE A 29 2.34 -20.59 4.93
CA ILE A 29 1.58 -20.74 6.19
C ILE A 29 0.65 -21.96 6.12
N HIS A 30 -0.10 -22.08 5.01
CA HIS A 30 -1.01 -23.22 4.82
C HIS A 30 -0.26 -24.55 4.67
N ALA A 31 0.93 -24.54 4.08
CA ALA A 31 1.79 -25.71 4.00
C ALA A 31 2.27 -26.17 5.38
N VAL A 32 2.63 -25.25 6.29
CA VAL A 32 2.95 -25.60 7.69
C VAL A 32 1.77 -26.32 8.35
N MET A 33 0.55 -25.82 8.16
CA MET A 33 -0.66 -26.43 8.72
C MET A 33 -0.90 -27.83 8.13
N LYS A 34 -0.81 -28.01 6.81
CA LYS A 34 -1.02 -29.32 6.14
C LYS A 34 0.07 -30.32 6.51
N VAL A 35 1.35 -29.92 6.57
CA VAL A 35 2.44 -30.79 7.03
C VAL A 35 2.21 -31.21 8.48
N GLY A 36 1.81 -30.28 9.35
CA GLY A 36 1.47 -30.59 10.74
C GLY A 36 0.37 -31.64 10.83
N GLN A 37 -0.71 -31.48 10.08
CA GLN A 37 -1.81 -32.45 9.99
C GLN A 37 -1.33 -33.83 9.48
N THR A 38 -0.55 -33.86 8.40
CA THR A 38 -0.05 -35.11 7.79
C THR A 38 0.87 -35.88 8.75
N LEU A 39 1.67 -35.15 9.54
CA LEU A 39 2.62 -35.78 10.48
C LEU A 39 2.04 -35.98 11.90
N GLY A 40 0.82 -35.52 12.16
CA GLY A 40 0.23 -35.53 13.51
C GLY A 40 0.99 -34.63 14.50
N LEU A 41 1.60 -33.53 14.02
CA LEU A 41 2.42 -32.60 14.80
C LEU A 41 1.74 -31.24 14.96
N SER A 42 1.87 -30.66 16.14
CA SER A 42 1.54 -29.23 16.32
C SER A 42 2.74 -28.38 15.95
N LEU A 43 2.72 -27.82 14.74
CA LEU A 43 3.78 -26.95 14.22
C LEU A 43 3.49 -25.49 14.51
N PRO A 44 4.49 -24.66 14.89
CA PRO A 44 4.32 -23.23 15.04
C PRO A 44 4.14 -22.58 13.66
N ILE A 45 3.22 -21.62 13.55
CA ILE A 45 2.86 -20.98 12.26
C ILE A 45 3.91 -19.96 11.81
N THR A 46 4.66 -19.37 12.76
CA THR A 46 5.61 -18.29 12.46
C THR A 46 7.03 -18.82 12.34
N LYS A 47 7.84 -18.20 11.45
CA LYS A 47 9.28 -18.49 11.34
C LYS A 47 9.98 -18.17 12.68
N PRO A 48 10.80 -19.10 13.22
CA PRO A 48 11.49 -18.85 14.48
C PRO A 48 12.49 -17.71 14.33
N GLN A 49 12.52 -16.82 15.31
CA GLN A 49 13.57 -15.79 15.38
C GLN A 49 14.88 -16.33 16.01
N GLN A 50 14.81 -17.40 16.80
CA GLN A 50 15.94 -18.15 17.38
C GLN A 50 15.51 -19.60 17.67
N ALA A 51 15.92 -20.54 16.83
CA ALA A 51 15.56 -21.95 16.94
C ALA A 51 16.19 -22.66 18.14
N ASP A 52 17.31 -22.17 18.67
CA ASP A 52 18.20 -22.93 19.57
C ASP A 52 17.74 -23.00 21.04
N LYS A 53 16.63 -22.38 21.41
CA LYS A 53 16.21 -22.24 22.82
C LYS A 53 14.84 -22.83 23.18
N HIS A 54 14.17 -23.54 22.24
CA HIS A 54 12.82 -24.07 22.51
C HIS A 54 12.78 -25.58 22.73
N PRO A 55 11.94 -26.11 23.66
CA PRO A 55 11.83 -27.53 23.95
C PRO A 55 11.38 -28.42 22.78
N SER A 56 10.89 -27.81 21.67
CA SER A 56 10.47 -28.52 20.46
C SER A 56 11.34 -28.15 19.25
N ALA A 57 12.65 -28.21 19.38
CA ALA A 57 13.63 -27.88 18.34
C ALA A 57 13.32 -28.57 16.98
N VAL A 58 12.81 -29.80 16.99
CA VAL A 58 12.46 -30.55 15.76
C VAL A 58 11.30 -29.90 15.02
N ASN A 59 10.26 -29.46 15.72
CA ASN A 59 9.11 -28.80 15.07
C ASN A 59 9.51 -27.49 14.40
N TRP A 60 10.45 -26.77 15.02
CA TRP A 60 11.01 -25.55 14.45
C TRP A 60 11.84 -25.80 13.19
N LEU A 61 12.65 -26.85 13.19
CA LEU A 61 13.46 -27.25 12.02
C LEU A 61 12.56 -27.64 10.83
N ILE A 62 11.43 -28.30 11.07
CA ILE A 62 10.45 -28.62 10.03
C ILE A 62 9.87 -27.34 9.45
N VAL A 63 9.41 -26.42 10.29
CA VAL A 63 8.85 -25.13 9.84
C VAL A 63 9.89 -24.33 9.06
N GLU A 64 11.11 -24.24 9.54
CA GLU A 64 12.20 -23.58 8.84
C GLU A 64 12.47 -24.22 7.46
N SER A 65 12.48 -25.54 7.38
CA SER A 65 12.67 -26.25 6.11
C SER A 65 11.54 -25.97 5.12
N ILE A 66 10.30 -25.86 5.59
CA ILE A 66 9.14 -25.47 4.76
C ILE A 66 9.35 -24.07 4.19
N TYR A 67 9.65 -23.07 5.05
CA TYR A 67 9.87 -21.69 4.56
C TYR A 67 11.08 -21.61 3.63
N GLN A 68 12.20 -22.30 3.90
CA GLN A 68 13.36 -22.33 3.00
C GLN A 68 13.02 -22.95 1.64
N TRP A 69 12.19 -24.01 1.61
CA TRP A 69 11.72 -24.59 0.36
C TRP A 69 10.93 -23.61 -0.50
N TYR A 70 10.00 -22.86 0.13
CA TYR A 70 9.22 -21.85 -0.55
C TYR A 70 10.08 -20.65 -0.99
N GLU A 71 11.00 -20.20 -0.16
CA GLU A 71 11.97 -19.15 -0.51
C GLU A 71 12.83 -19.55 -1.71
N HIS A 72 13.32 -20.80 -1.73
CA HIS A 72 14.11 -21.30 -2.86
C HIS A 72 13.28 -21.40 -4.15
N ARG A 73 12.03 -21.85 -4.06
CA ARG A 73 11.16 -22.08 -5.22
C ARG A 73 10.58 -20.81 -5.81
N TYR A 74 10.23 -19.85 -4.98
CA TYR A 74 9.46 -18.66 -5.38
C TYR A 74 10.18 -17.33 -5.12
N GLY A 75 11.29 -17.33 -4.43
CA GLY A 75 12.05 -16.12 -4.09
C GLY A 75 11.19 -15.08 -3.37
N ASP A 76 11.32 -13.83 -3.78
CA ASP A 76 10.57 -12.72 -3.18
C ASP A 76 9.05 -12.78 -3.35
N ARG A 77 8.54 -13.63 -4.23
CA ARG A 77 7.09 -13.80 -4.46
C ARG A 77 6.34 -14.37 -3.26
N ILE A 78 7.05 -14.97 -2.28
CA ILE A 78 6.43 -15.41 -1.02
C ILE A 78 6.20 -14.27 -0.02
N LYS A 79 6.81 -13.10 -0.26
CA LYS A 79 6.66 -11.95 0.62
C LYS A 79 5.25 -11.37 0.46
N GLN A 80 4.48 -11.42 1.55
CA GLN A 80 3.17 -10.80 1.57
C GLN A 80 3.32 -9.29 1.73
N ASP A 81 2.66 -8.54 0.87
CA ASP A 81 2.56 -7.09 0.99
C ASP A 81 1.37 -6.73 1.88
N PHE A 82 1.66 -6.29 3.10
CA PHE A 82 0.66 -5.83 4.06
C PHE A 82 0.47 -4.30 4.00
N SER A 83 0.99 -3.63 2.99
CA SER A 83 0.83 -2.18 2.89
C SER A 83 -0.63 -1.78 2.66
N GLN A 84 -1.00 -0.63 3.21
CA GLN A 84 -2.33 -0.02 2.97
C GLN A 84 -2.44 0.58 1.57
N GLY A 85 -1.32 0.91 0.95
CA GLY A 85 -1.19 1.51 -0.36
C GLY A 85 0.22 2.03 -0.55
N THR A 86 0.48 2.61 -1.71
CA THR A 86 1.75 3.24 -2.06
C THR A 86 1.50 4.70 -2.42
N ILE A 87 2.34 5.59 -1.92
CA ILE A 87 2.35 7.02 -2.28
C ILE A 87 3.72 7.42 -2.80
N ALA A 88 3.76 8.50 -3.56
CA ALA A 88 4.99 9.14 -4.01
C ALA A 88 5.29 10.36 -3.15
N VAL A 89 6.50 10.45 -2.64
CA VAL A 89 6.98 11.55 -1.77
C VAL A 89 8.20 12.18 -2.42
N PRO A 90 8.17 13.48 -2.72
CA PRO A 90 9.34 14.19 -3.22
C PRO A 90 10.33 14.44 -2.07
N ILE A 91 11.60 14.21 -2.35
CA ILE A 91 12.72 14.64 -1.51
C ILE A 91 13.73 15.31 -2.43
N ARG A 92 13.84 16.63 -2.39
CA ARG A 92 14.66 17.46 -3.29
C ARG A 92 14.28 17.19 -4.75
N ASP A 93 15.25 16.75 -5.55
CA ASP A 93 15.06 16.47 -6.97
C ASP A 93 14.61 15.04 -7.30
N ASP A 94 14.40 14.19 -6.28
CA ASP A 94 14.02 12.78 -6.47
C ASP A 94 12.63 12.48 -5.94
N VAL A 95 12.03 11.38 -6.43
CA VAL A 95 10.72 10.90 -5.97
C VAL A 95 10.86 9.51 -5.37
N TYR A 96 10.50 9.37 -4.13
CA TYR A 96 10.50 8.12 -3.39
C TYR A 96 9.09 7.50 -3.35
N THR A 97 9.00 6.22 -3.63
CA THR A 97 7.76 5.47 -3.40
C THR A 97 7.74 4.91 -1.99
N VAL A 98 6.68 5.22 -1.26
CA VAL A 98 6.54 4.86 0.15
C VAL A 98 5.35 3.94 0.33
N LYS A 99 5.59 2.75 0.88
CA LYS A 99 4.53 1.82 1.27
C LYS A 99 3.98 2.20 2.62
N LEU A 100 2.71 2.53 2.66
CA LEU A 100 2.01 2.89 3.89
C LEU A 100 1.77 1.64 4.74
N PRO A 101 2.18 1.63 6.02
CA PRO A 101 2.09 0.44 6.86
C PRO A 101 0.65 0.09 7.21
N LEU A 102 0.40 -1.20 7.46
CA LEU A 102 -0.81 -1.64 8.13
C LEU A 102 -0.73 -1.25 9.61
N VAL A 103 -1.73 -0.50 10.07
CA VAL A 103 -1.79 0.06 11.43
C VAL A 103 -2.84 -0.68 12.24
N TYR A 104 -2.47 -1.16 13.43
CA TYR A 104 -3.38 -1.74 14.42
C TYR A 104 -3.22 -1.04 15.77
N GLY A 105 -4.33 -0.53 16.30
CA GLY A 105 -4.36 0.21 17.55
C GLY A 105 -3.74 1.60 17.46
N GLU A 106 -3.39 2.19 18.60
CA GLU A 106 -2.77 3.51 18.64
C GLU A 106 -1.29 3.45 18.31
N ILE A 107 -0.89 4.23 17.33
CA ILE A 107 0.51 4.40 16.91
C ILE A 107 0.79 5.89 16.79
N SER A 108 1.87 6.35 17.43
CA SER A 108 2.38 7.70 17.24
C SER A 108 3.37 7.73 16.08
N PHE A 109 3.08 8.50 15.06
CA PHE A 109 3.99 8.76 13.96
C PHE A 109 4.90 9.94 14.30
N TYR A 110 6.18 9.78 14.07
CA TYR A 110 7.17 10.83 14.26
C TYR A 110 8.20 10.76 13.13
N VAL A 111 9.06 11.77 13.02
CA VAL A 111 10.11 11.83 12.02
C VAL A 111 11.43 12.19 12.68
N GLU A 112 12.42 11.31 12.53
CA GLU A 112 13.78 11.51 13.04
C GLU A 112 14.79 10.94 12.06
N ARG A 113 15.96 11.61 11.92
CA ARG A 113 17.03 11.19 11.01
C ARG A 113 17.65 9.86 11.42
N GLU A 114 17.72 9.58 12.72
CA GLU A 114 18.31 8.35 13.23
C GLU A 114 17.39 7.15 13.06
N ARG A 115 17.96 6.03 12.66
CA ARG A 115 17.24 4.74 12.68
C ARG A 115 17.16 4.24 14.11
N GLN A 116 15.96 3.97 14.59
CA GLN A 116 15.82 3.34 15.89
C GLN A 116 16.06 1.83 15.80
N THR A 117 16.82 1.29 16.74
CA THR A 117 16.92 -0.16 16.92
C THR A 117 15.58 -0.71 17.40
N ARG A 118 15.20 -1.91 16.95
CA ARG A 118 13.90 -2.55 17.25
C ARG A 118 13.50 -2.58 18.73
N SER A 119 14.44 -2.43 19.65
CA SER A 119 14.18 -2.44 21.12
C SER A 119 13.61 -1.12 21.66
N SER A 120 13.68 -0.02 20.92
CA SER A 120 13.24 1.30 21.36
C SER A 120 11.81 1.66 20.97
N ASN A 121 11.14 0.82 20.16
CA ASN A 121 9.80 1.09 19.64
C ASN A 121 8.65 0.90 20.67
N ILE A 122 8.94 0.51 21.90
CA ILE A 122 7.96 0.34 22.97
C ILE A 122 8.44 1.12 24.19
N SER A 123 8.16 2.41 24.22
CA SER A 123 8.31 3.24 25.40
C SER A 123 6.93 3.40 26.06
N HIS A 124 6.78 2.90 27.28
CA HIS A 124 5.57 3.07 28.09
C HIS A 124 4.24 2.58 27.48
N GLY A 125 4.28 1.48 26.70
CA GLY A 125 3.07 0.87 26.12
C GLY A 125 2.54 1.54 24.85
N GLN A 126 3.07 2.70 24.43
CA GLN A 126 2.71 3.34 23.16
C GLN A 126 3.65 2.86 22.04
N ARG A 127 3.06 2.39 20.95
CA ARG A 127 3.80 2.06 19.73
C ARG A 127 4.16 3.34 19.00
N LYS A 128 5.43 3.48 18.58
CA LYS A 128 5.94 4.61 17.81
C LYS A 128 6.47 4.12 16.48
N PHE A 129 6.27 4.90 15.42
CA PHE A 129 6.75 4.59 14.09
C PHE A 129 7.47 5.80 13.50
N ASN A 130 8.74 5.63 13.14
CA ASN A 130 9.48 6.66 12.44
C ASN A 130 9.12 6.62 10.95
N VAL A 131 8.52 7.70 10.45
CA VAL A 131 8.05 7.81 9.07
C VAL A 131 9.17 7.54 8.06
N LEU A 132 10.42 7.95 8.35
CA LEU A 132 11.55 7.68 7.45
C LEU A 132 11.89 6.19 7.30
N ASP A 133 11.42 5.32 8.21
CA ASP A 133 11.64 3.88 8.09
C ASP A 133 10.69 3.21 7.07
N ALA A 134 9.67 3.93 6.59
CA ALA A 134 8.83 3.49 5.48
C ALA A 134 9.52 3.64 4.10
N PHE A 135 10.57 4.45 4.03
CA PHE A 135 11.33 4.70 2.81
C PHE A 135 12.42 3.64 2.64
N LYS A 136 12.16 2.63 1.82
CA LYS A 136 13.10 1.50 1.65
C LYS A 136 14.42 1.89 1.01
N ASP A 137 14.36 2.84 0.07
CA ASP A 137 15.49 3.21 -0.78
C ASP A 137 16.16 4.53 -0.33
N LEU A 138 15.73 5.10 0.80
CA LEU A 138 16.35 6.29 1.37
C LEU A 138 17.68 5.92 2.05
N ALA A 139 18.77 6.32 1.41
CA ALA A 139 20.12 6.10 1.92
C ALA A 139 20.37 6.88 3.24
N ASP A 140 21.16 6.29 4.15
CA ASP A 140 21.43 6.90 5.45
C ASP A 140 22.15 8.27 5.32
N GLY A 141 22.99 8.46 4.30
CA GLY A 141 23.63 9.76 4.03
C GLY A 141 22.60 10.85 3.76
N LEU A 142 21.70 10.63 2.81
CA LEU A 142 20.64 11.60 2.50
C LEU A 142 19.70 11.83 3.68
N ARG A 143 19.36 10.74 4.40
CA ARG A 143 18.52 10.82 5.60
C ARG A 143 19.09 11.77 6.66
N GLN A 144 20.42 11.77 6.88
CA GLN A 144 21.11 12.66 7.82
C GLN A 144 21.15 14.10 7.34
N GLU A 145 21.13 14.33 6.03
CA GLU A 145 21.19 15.67 5.42
C GLU A 145 19.83 16.37 5.30
N LEU A 146 18.72 15.68 5.55
CA LEU A 146 17.37 16.27 5.47
C LEU A 146 17.27 17.45 6.45
N THR A 147 16.71 18.56 6.01
CA THR A 147 16.41 19.70 6.88
C THR A 147 15.19 19.44 7.74
N ASP A 148 14.97 20.24 8.78
CA ASP A 148 13.77 20.10 9.64
C ASP A 148 12.49 20.44 8.86
N GLU A 149 12.55 21.33 7.88
CA GLU A 149 11.43 21.66 6.99
C GLU A 149 11.09 20.47 6.08
N GLU A 150 12.10 19.82 5.47
CA GLU A 150 11.90 18.61 4.68
C GLU A 150 11.30 17.47 5.52
N LEU A 151 11.78 17.28 6.76
CA LEU A 151 11.25 16.29 7.68
C LEU A 151 9.77 16.55 8.02
N LEU A 152 9.43 17.80 8.32
CA LEU A 152 8.05 18.19 8.63
C LEU A 152 7.12 17.99 7.42
N HIS A 153 7.59 18.34 6.23
CA HIS A 153 6.84 18.12 4.99
C HIS A 153 6.59 16.62 4.74
N ILE A 154 7.63 15.80 4.84
CA ILE A 154 7.53 14.33 4.69
C ILE A 154 6.54 13.75 5.71
N HIS A 155 6.64 14.15 6.98
CA HIS A 155 5.76 13.70 8.03
C HIS A 155 4.30 14.06 7.74
N SER A 156 4.04 15.32 7.39
CA SER A 156 2.69 15.83 7.14
C SER A 156 2.04 15.11 5.95
N LEU A 157 2.77 14.96 4.85
CA LEU A 157 2.29 14.26 3.67
C LEU A 157 2.01 12.77 3.97
N PHE A 158 2.91 12.11 4.69
CA PHE A 158 2.75 10.69 5.07
C PHE A 158 1.51 10.48 5.94
N VAL A 159 1.35 11.28 7.01
CA VAL A 159 0.22 11.13 7.93
C VAL A 159 -1.10 11.46 7.24
N PHE A 160 -1.14 12.52 6.42
CA PHE A 160 -2.30 12.86 5.61
C PHE A 160 -2.71 11.71 4.68
N ALA A 161 -1.76 11.20 3.89
CA ALA A 161 -2.04 10.12 2.95
C ALA A 161 -2.43 8.82 3.67
N LEU A 162 -1.76 8.46 4.76
CA LEU A 162 -2.09 7.27 5.54
C LEU A 162 -3.51 7.35 6.11
N SER A 163 -3.88 8.46 6.73
CA SER A 163 -5.22 8.65 7.28
C SER A 163 -6.31 8.59 6.21
N THR A 164 -6.06 9.23 5.06
CA THR A 164 -6.95 9.20 3.88
C THR A 164 -7.14 7.77 3.37
N ILE A 165 -6.04 7.03 3.17
CA ILE A 165 -6.11 5.67 2.62
C ILE A 165 -6.75 4.70 3.61
N ILE A 166 -6.50 4.82 4.92
CA ILE A 166 -7.17 3.99 5.93
C ILE A 166 -8.68 4.24 5.90
N ARG A 167 -9.11 5.51 5.84
CA ARG A 167 -10.52 5.88 5.74
C ARG A 167 -11.15 5.34 4.45
N ALA A 168 -10.51 5.54 3.31
CA ALA A 168 -10.99 5.03 2.03
C ALA A 168 -11.12 3.51 2.01
N ARG A 169 -10.21 2.78 2.67
CA ARG A 169 -10.27 1.32 2.78
C ARG A 169 -11.46 0.81 3.59
N SER A 170 -11.98 1.58 4.53
CA SER A 170 -13.20 1.19 5.25
C SER A 170 -14.41 1.09 4.32
N PHE A 171 -14.49 1.98 3.33
CA PHE A 171 -15.52 1.95 2.29
C PHE A 171 -15.23 0.91 1.20
N ALA A 172 -13.95 0.71 0.84
CA ALA A 172 -13.54 -0.18 -0.24
C ALA A 172 -13.89 -1.67 -0.02
N LYS A 173 -14.27 -2.06 1.18
CA LYS A 173 -14.69 -3.43 1.50
C LYS A 173 -15.99 -3.80 0.77
N ASP A 174 -16.91 -2.84 0.67
CA ASP A 174 -18.24 -3.03 0.13
C ASP A 174 -18.46 -2.26 -1.19
N GLU A 175 -17.52 -1.34 -1.53
CA GLU A 175 -17.65 -0.41 -2.65
C GLU A 175 -16.52 -0.55 -3.68
N GLN A 176 -16.86 -1.09 -4.85
CA GLN A 176 -15.91 -1.36 -5.93
C GLN A 176 -15.20 -0.09 -6.44
N LEU A 177 -15.93 1.03 -6.59
CA LEU A 177 -15.34 2.30 -7.06
C LEU A 177 -14.22 2.75 -6.14
N MET A 178 -14.40 2.65 -4.83
CA MET A 178 -13.39 3.04 -3.84
C MET A 178 -12.19 2.09 -3.86
N SER A 179 -12.42 0.79 -4.00
CA SER A 179 -11.34 -0.20 -4.17
C SER A 179 -10.48 0.08 -5.39
N LEU A 180 -11.11 0.41 -6.52
CA LEU A 180 -10.41 0.77 -7.75
C LEU A 180 -9.68 2.12 -7.63
N ALA A 181 -10.26 3.11 -6.96
CA ALA A 181 -9.61 4.39 -6.72
C ALA A 181 -8.30 4.23 -5.92
N LEU A 182 -8.31 3.42 -4.86
CA LEU A 182 -7.11 3.09 -4.07
C LEU A 182 -6.02 2.38 -4.90
N THR A 183 -6.45 1.50 -5.81
CA THR A 183 -5.53 0.84 -6.74
C THR A 183 -4.88 1.84 -7.67
N ASP A 184 -5.66 2.80 -8.22
CA ASP A 184 -5.14 3.82 -9.12
C ASP A 184 -4.21 4.81 -8.41
N VAL A 185 -4.47 5.19 -7.15
CA VAL A 185 -3.53 5.98 -6.34
C VAL A 185 -2.17 5.28 -6.23
N SER A 186 -2.17 3.99 -5.89
CA SER A 186 -0.94 3.22 -5.78
C SER A 186 -0.23 3.03 -7.14
N THR A 187 -1.00 2.88 -8.21
CA THR A 187 -0.50 2.79 -9.59
C THR A 187 0.17 4.10 -10.00
N ALA A 188 -0.45 5.24 -9.71
CA ALA A 188 0.13 6.55 -9.99
C ALA A 188 1.49 6.75 -9.28
N ALA A 189 1.57 6.37 -7.99
CA ALA A 189 2.82 6.43 -7.23
C ALA A 189 3.92 5.55 -7.84
N ASN A 190 3.58 4.32 -8.26
CA ASN A 190 4.55 3.40 -8.85
C ASN A 190 5.11 3.92 -10.18
N HIS A 191 4.28 4.53 -11.04
CA HIS A 191 4.73 5.15 -12.29
C HIS A 191 5.63 6.37 -12.09
N LEU A 192 5.58 7.02 -10.93
CA LEU A 192 6.46 8.12 -10.55
C LEU A 192 7.85 7.63 -10.09
N SER A 193 8.00 6.36 -9.74
CA SER A 193 9.26 5.84 -9.22
C SER A 193 10.41 6.06 -10.22
N ASP A 194 11.61 6.27 -9.70
CA ASP A 194 12.82 6.47 -10.51
C ASP A 194 13.14 5.31 -11.47
N ASN A 195 12.64 4.12 -11.15
CA ASN A 195 12.80 2.94 -12.01
C ASN A 195 11.87 2.96 -13.23
N GLN A 196 10.73 3.67 -13.17
CA GLN A 196 9.75 3.69 -14.27
C GLN A 196 9.74 5.03 -14.99
N ARG A 197 9.64 6.16 -14.27
CA ARG A 197 9.57 7.52 -14.82
C ARG A 197 8.50 7.70 -15.89
N GLU A 198 7.37 7.03 -15.71
CA GLU A 198 6.25 7.03 -16.65
C GLU A 198 5.22 8.11 -16.26
N TYR A 199 5.62 9.36 -16.33
CA TYR A 199 4.87 10.50 -15.81
C TYR A 199 3.49 10.66 -16.43
N GLY A 200 3.34 10.36 -17.71
CA GLY A 200 2.04 10.36 -18.39
C GLY A 200 1.07 9.31 -17.84
N LEU A 201 1.58 8.10 -17.56
CA LEU A 201 0.79 7.03 -16.96
C LEU A 201 0.44 7.35 -15.50
N SER A 202 1.35 7.96 -14.75
CA SER A 202 1.09 8.43 -13.40
C SER A 202 -0.05 9.45 -13.36
N LYS A 203 0.02 10.49 -14.22
CA LYS A 203 -1.03 11.52 -14.30
C LYS A 203 -2.38 10.92 -14.73
N TRP A 204 -2.36 9.97 -15.66
CA TRP A 204 -3.56 9.25 -16.08
C TRP A 204 -4.16 8.43 -14.92
N ALA A 205 -3.35 7.69 -14.18
CA ALA A 205 -3.82 6.92 -13.02
C ALA A 205 -4.38 7.83 -11.92
N SER A 206 -3.77 9.00 -11.68
CA SER A 206 -4.29 10.02 -10.75
C SER A 206 -5.67 10.55 -11.18
N LEU A 207 -5.88 10.76 -12.49
CA LEU A 207 -7.20 11.12 -13.04
C LEU A 207 -8.22 10.00 -12.79
N GLN A 208 -7.85 8.75 -13.01
CA GLN A 208 -8.74 7.61 -12.78
C GLN A 208 -9.11 7.45 -11.29
N ALA A 209 -8.18 7.71 -10.38
CA ALA A 209 -8.44 7.70 -8.94
C ALA A 209 -9.47 8.76 -8.54
N ALA A 210 -9.27 10.00 -8.98
CA ALA A 210 -10.18 11.12 -8.72
C ALA A 210 -11.57 10.91 -9.35
N GLU A 211 -11.62 10.41 -10.60
CA GLU A 211 -12.87 10.10 -11.30
C GLU A 211 -13.71 9.10 -10.49
N LYS A 212 -13.10 7.99 -10.05
CA LYS A 212 -13.79 6.96 -9.29
C LYS A 212 -14.23 7.44 -7.91
N SER A 213 -13.41 8.28 -7.27
CA SER A 213 -13.76 8.90 -5.99
C SER A 213 -14.98 9.81 -6.12
N LEU A 214 -15.02 10.71 -7.13
CA LEU A 214 -16.15 11.60 -7.35
C LEU A 214 -17.42 10.83 -7.77
N LYS A 215 -17.29 9.78 -8.58
CA LYS A 215 -18.40 8.88 -8.90
C LYS A 215 -18.97 8.21 -7.65
N TYR A 216 -18.11 7.79 -6.72
CA TYR A 216 -18.56 7.24 -5.46
C TYR A 216 -19.29 8.28 -4.59
N ALA A 217 -18.80 9.52 -4.54
CA ALA A 217 -19.51 10.60 -3.84
C ALA A 217 -20.93 10.79 -4.38
N ILE A 218 -21.12 10.80 -5.70
CA ILE A 218 -22.43 10.91 -6.32
C ILE A 218 -23.28 9.66 -6.03
N GLN A 219 -22.73 8.48 -6.22
CA GLN A 219 -23.43 7.20 -5.97
C GLN A 219 -23.93 7.09 -4.52
N SER A 220 -23.15 7.54 -3.54
CA SER A 220 -23.54 7.50 -2.13
C SER A 220 -24.77 8.34 -1.81
N GLN A 221 -25.09 9.35 -2.63
CA GLN A 221 -26.25 10.23 -2.44
C GLN A 221 -27.45 9.85 -3.32
N THR A 222 -27.19 9.26 -4.50
CA THR A 222 -28.23 9.01 -5.54
C THR A 222 -28.52 7.55 -5.78
N GLY A 223 -27.70 6.64 -5.24
CA GLY A 223 -27.77 5.19 -5.48
C GLY A 223 -27.16 4.75 -6.81
N SER A 224 -26.70 5.68 -7.67
CA SER A 224 -26.06 5.36 -8.95
C SER A 224 -25.00 6.41 -9.29
N HIS A 225 -24.09 6.08 -10.21
CA HIS A 225 -23.06 7.03 -10.66
C HIS A 225 -23.18 7.31 -12.16
N PRO A 226 -22.75 8.51 -12.62
CA PRO A 226 -22.72 8.86 -14.04
C PRO A 226 -21.76 7.97 -14.84
N HIS A 227 -22.10 7.68 -16.09
CA HIS A 227 -21.21 6.95 -17.02
C HIS A 227 -20.13 7.85 -17.64
N GLY A 228 -20.23 9.17 -17.49
CA GLY A 228 -19.26 10.12 -18.04
C GLY A 228 -17.87 10.03 -17.42
N HIS A 229 -16.85 10.55 -18.13
CA HIS A 229 -15.44 10.55 -17.73
C HIS A 229 -14.86 11.97 -17.65
N ASN A 230 -15.68 13.00 -17.73
CA ASN A 230 -15.24 14.39 -17.62
C ASN A 230 -15.12 14.76 -16.14
N LEU A 231 -13.88 14.90 -15.64
CA LEU A 231 -13.59 15.13 -14.23
C LEU A 231 -14.24 16.41 -13.71
N GLN A 232 -14.22 17.50 -14.51
CA GLN A 232 -14.83 18.77 -14.15
C GLN A 232 -16.35 18.64 -13.94
N LYS A 233 -17.03 17.94 -14.86
CA LYS A 233 -18.48 17.69 -14.73
C LYS A 233 -18.81 16.82 -13.54
N LEU A 234 -18.00 15.79 -13.27
CA LEU A 234 -18.17 14.94 -12.09
C LEU A 234 -17.99 15.72 -10.79
N TYR A 235 -17.05 16.64 -10.76
CA TYR A 235 -16.86 17.52 -9.61
C TYR A 235 -18.04 18.46 -9.40
N GLU A 236 -18.51 19.12 -10.46
CA GLU A 236 -19.70 19.99 -10.43
C GLU A 236 -20.95 19.20 -9.96
N ASP A 237 -21.13 17.98 -10.46
CA ASP A 237 -22.23 17.11 -10.08
C ASP A 237 -22.13 16.68 -8.61
N ALA A 238 -20.96 16.27 -8.14
CA ALA A 238 -20.72 15.95 -6.72
C ALA A 238 -21.00 17.17 -5.80
N ARG A 239 -20.65 18.39 -6.24
CA ARG A 239 -21.01 19.64 -5.52
C ARG A 239 -22.51 19.85 -5.44
N ASN A 240 -23.23 19.61 -6.52
CA ASN A 240 -24.69 19.71 -6.55
C ASN A 240 -25.36 18.73 -5.58
N HIS A 241 -24.69 17.61 -5.27
CA HIS A 241 -25.12 16.63 -4.29
C HIS A 241 -24.55 16.86 -2.88
N GLY A 242 -23.86 17.97 -2.64
CA GLY A 242 -23.48 18.44 -1.31
C GLY A 242 -22.00 18.28 -0.95
N LEU A 243 -21.13 17.93 -1.90
CA LEU A 243 -19.68 18.01 -1.68
C LEU A 243 -19.28 19.49 -1.58
N SER A 244 -19.01 19.96 -0.36
CA SER A 244 -18.88 21.39 -0.05
C SER A 244 -17.46 21.95 -0.22
N HIS A 245 -16.45 21.11 -0.22
CA HIS A 245 -15.05 21.53 -0.32
C HIS A 245 -14.70 22.03 -1.72
N ASP A 246 -13.90 23.07 -1.78
CA ASP A 246 -13.38 23.56 -3.06
C ASP A 246 -12.20 22.68 -3.51
N LEU A 247 -12.46 21.90 -4.55
CA LEU A 247 -11.47 21.01 -5.17
C LEU A 247 -11.05 21.50 -6.57
N GLN A 248 -11.37 22.75 -6.94
CA GLN A 248 -11.12 23.24 -8.29
C GLN A 248 -9.63 23.19 -8.67
N ASP A 249 -8.74 23.56 -7.76
CA ASP A 249 -7.30 23.48 -7.99
C ASP A 249 -6.84 22.03 -8.14
N ALA A 250 -7.31 21.13 -7.27
CA ALA A 250 -6.98 19.70 -7.36
C ALA A 250 -7.47 19.11 -8.69
N VAL A 251 -8.70 19.39 -9.10
CA VAL A 251 -9.25 18.94 -10.39
C VAL A 251 -8.42 19.48 -11.56
N THR A 252 -7.96 20.73 -11.49
CA THR A 252 -7.11 21.35 -12.52
C THR A 252 -5.75 20.65 -12.64
N HIS A 253 -5.08 20.37 -11.54
CA HIS A 253 -3.81 19.63 -11.53
C HIS A 253 -3.94 18.21 -12.09
N ILE A 254 -5.04 17.52 -11.78
CA ILE A 254 -5.29 16.15 -12.22
C ILE A 254 -5.69 16.09 -13.69
N GLN A 255 -6.44 17.08 -14.19
CA GLN A 255 -7.04 17.03 -15.50
C GLN A 255 -6.02 16.79 -16.60
N CYS A 256 -6.25 15.77 -17.43
CA CYS A 256 -5.45 15.47 -18.61
C CYS A 256 -6.30 14.82 -19.70
N SER A 257 -5.75 14.77 -20.91
CA SER A 257 -6.37 14.05 -22.04
C SER A 257 -5.79 12.63 -22.14
N ALA A 258 -6.48 11.73 -22.81
CA ALA A 258 -5.99 10.36 -23.05
C ALA A 258 -4.63 10.31 -23.77
N GLY A 259 -4.25 11.35 -24.52
CA GLY A 259 -2.96 11.43 -25.20
C GLY A 259 -1.73 11.35 -24.27
N VAL A 260 -1.88 11.70 -22.98
CA VAL A 260 -0.76 11.52 -22.01
C VAL A 260 -0.45 10.06 -21.79
N ARG A 261 -1.45 9.17 -21.85
CA ARG A 261 -1.29 7.71 -21.69
C ARG A 261 -0.51 7.09 -22.83
N TYR A 262 -0.63 7.64 -24.02
CA TYR A 262 0.02 7.11 -25.24
C TYR A 262 1.32 7.84 -25.59
N GLY A 263 1.78 8.74 -24.73
CA GLY A 263 2.99 9.53 -24.98
C GLY A 263 2.85 10.62 -26.05
N GLU A 264 1.60 10.90 -26.49
CA GLU A 264 1.31 11.98 -27.47
C GLU A 264 1.47 13.36 -26.85
N LYS A 265 1.39 13.46 -25.53
CA LYS A 265 1.60 14.68 -24.76
C LYS A 265 2.60 14.41 -23.64
N ASN A 266 3.63 15.26 -23.61
CA ASN A 266 4.60 15.21 -22.54
C ASN A 266 3.99 15.69 -21.22
N VAL A 267 4.34 14.99 -20.15
CA VAL A 267 4.01 15.36 -18.76
C VAL A 267 5.33 15.46 -18.01
N SER A 268 5.54 16.56 -17.31
CA SER A 268 6.71 16.71 -16.46
C SER A 268 6.56 15.86 -15.18
N ARG A 269 7.68 15.60 -14.51
CA ARG A 269 7.68 14.95 -13.19
C ARG A 269 6.85 15.73 -12.18
N GLY A 270 7.01 17.06 -12.15
CA GLY A 270 6.23 17.95 -11.27
C GLY A 270 4.74 17.83 -11.52
N ASP A 271 4.29 17.97 -12.79
CA ASP A 271 2.88 17.83 -13.13
C ASP A 271 2.26 16.49 -12.74
N ALA A 272 3.04 15.40 -12.85
CA ALA A 272 2.57 14.07 -12.47
C ALA A 272 2.51 13.91 -10.95
N LEU A 273 3.47 14.47 -10.23
CA LEU A 273 3.51 14.46 -8.76
C LEU A 273 2.38 15.31 -8.16
N ASP A 274 2.15 16.51 -8.70
CA ASP A 274 1.04 17.39 -8.30
C ASP A 274 -0.30 16.70 -8.53
N ALA A 275 -0.47 16.03 -9.67
CA ALA A 275 -1.67 15.26 -9.97
C ALA A 275 -1.86 14.10 -8.99
N HIS A 276 -0.78 13.39 -8.62
CA HIS A 276 -0.84 12.31 -7.64
C HIS A 276 -1.28 12.82 -6.28
N HIS A 277 -0.68 13.88 -5.76
CA HIS A 277 -1.05 14.46 -4.47
C HIS A 277 -2.47 15.02 -4.49
N ALA A 278 -2.85 15.72 -5.57
CA ALA A 278 -4.21 16.22 -5.76
C ALA A 278 -5.25 15.09 -5.77
N SER A 279 -4.92 13.92 -6.33
CA SER A 279 -5.83 12.76 -6.32
C SER A 279 -6.08 12.22 -4.91
N ILE A 280 -5.07 12.28 -4.02
CA ILE A 280 -5.22 11.92 -2.61
C ILE A 280 -6.08 12.96 -1.88
N VAL A 281 -5.96 14.26 -2.22
CA VAL A 281 -6.83 15.31 -1.68
C VAL A 281 -8.28 15.06 -2.07
N VAL A 282 -8.55 14.78 -3.35
CA VAL A 282 -9.93 14.44 -3.81
C VAL A 282 -10.47 13.22 -3.07
N LEU A 283 -9.64 12.17 -2.90
CA LEU A 283 -10.02 10.96 -2.17
C LEU A 283 -10.36 11.28 -0.70
N ASN A 284 -9.56 12.14 -0.04
CA ASN A 284 -9.81 12.57 1.35
C ASN A 284 -11.16 13.25 1.47
N GLU A 285 -11.41 14.28 0.67
CA GLU A 285 -12.62 15.08 0.73
C GLU A 285 -13.89 14.26 0.44
N VAL A 286 -13.80 13.33 -0.52
CA VAL A 286 -14.88 12.39 -0.80
C VAL A 286 -15.16 11.47 0.38
N THR A 287 -14.13 10.89 0.98
CA THR A 287 -14.32 9.98 2.12
C THR A 287 -14.87 10.70 3.34
N GLU A 288 -14.41 11.92 3.64
CA GLU A 288 -14.98 12.76 4.70
C GLU A 288 -16.43 13.17 4.42
N PHE A 289 -16.74 13.48 3.17
CA PHE A 289 -18.10 13.82 2.76
C PHE A 289 -19.06 12.65 2.99
N VAL A 290 -18.69 11.45 2.57
CA VAL A 290 -19.52 10.26 2.73
C VAL A 290 -19.65 9.89 4.21
N GLU A 291 -18.55 9.94 5.00
CA GLU A 291 -18.57 9.63 6.44
C GLU A 291 -19.50 10.56 7.24
N ARG A 292 -19.59 11.83 6.86
CA ARG A 292 -20.52 12.79 7.53
C ARG A 292 -22.00 12.53 7.22
N LYS A 293 -22.29 11.71 6.22
CA LYS A 293 -23.68 11.43 5.76
C LYS A 293 -24.19 10.06 6.21
N THR A 294 -23.27 9.17 6.64
CA THR A 294 -23.57 7.85 7.21
C THR A 294 -23.78 7.97 8.72
#